data_942805c0b53d491c45a09ea12021f67b
#
_entry.id   942805c0b53d491c45a09ea12021f67b
#
_cell.length_a   1.000
_cell.length_b   1.000
_cell.length_c   1.000
_cell.angle_alpha   90.00
_cell.angle_beta   90.00
_cell.angle_gamma   90.00
#
_symmetry.space_group_name_H-M   'P 1'
#
loop_
_entity.id
_entity.type
_entity.pdbx_description
1 polymer ?
#
loop_
_entity_poly.entity_id
_entity_poly.type
_entity_poly.pdbx_seq_one_letter_code
_entity_poly.pdbx_strand_id
1 'polypeptide(L)'
;ASDVYKRQNLAAVIDPGDEPELIQEALEKEGVEVRYLLLTHGHYDHTTAVPALHRVYPQADIYIHQADANGAGSTLFPLTGEVDDLKLYDEGDVIRLGDHEIQVLHTPGHSPGSVTLKVEDVLFTGDTLFAGSCGRTDLRGGSYEQIMQSLKRLGELKGDFHVCPGHEATSTLERERRSNPFLMEAMRS
;
A
#
# COMPACT_ATOMS: atom_id res chain seq x y z
N ALA A 1 -4.62 9.44 -1.51
CA ALA A 1 -4.24 8.27 -2.30
C ALA A 1 -5.18 7.13 -1.98
N SER A 2 -5.85 6.60 -2.96
CA SER A 2 -6.61 5.35 -2.83
C SER A 2 -6.74 4.69 -4.20
N ASP A 3 -6.47 3.40 -4.24
CA ASP A 3 -6.60 2.59 -5.44
C ASP A 3 -7.67 1.50 -5.25
N VAL A 4 -8.37 1.16 -6.33
CA VAL A 4 -9.33 0.06 -6.36
C VAL A 4 -8.85 -1.01 -7.33
N TYR A 5 -8.47 -2.16 -6.78
CA TYR A 5 -8.18 -3.34 -7.59
C TYR A 5 -9.41 -4.22 -7.71
N LYS A 6 -9.88 -4.43 -8.95
CA LYS A 6 -11.13 -5.13 -9.25
C LYS A 6 -10.90 -6.38 -10.08
N ARG A 7 -11.46 -7.51 -9.65
CA ARG A 7 -11.53 -8.76 -10.42
C ARG A 7 -12.80 -9.55 -10.11
N GLN A 8 -13.45 -10.10 -11.12
CA GLN A 8 -14.62 -10.99 -11.00
C GLN A 8 -15.74 -10.41 -10.09
N ASN A 9 -16.03 -9.11 -10.20
CA ASN A 9 -16.95 -8.36 -9.33
C ASN A 9 -16.51 -8.28 -7.85
N LEU A 10 -15.28 -8.69 -7.53
CA LEU A 10 -14.67 -8.49 -6.21
C LEU A 10 -13.71 -7.31 -6.26
N ALA A 11 -13.60 -6.58 -5.17
CA ALA A 11 -12.68 -5.45 -5.06
C ALA A 11 -11.87 -5.49 -3.76
N ALA A 12 -10.64 -5.01 -3.87
CA ALA A 12 -9.82 -4.56 -2.75
C ALA A 12 -9.59 -3.05 -2.90
N VAL A 13 -9.84 -2.30 -1.84
CA VAL A 13 -9.49 -0.89 -1.76
C VAL A 13 -8.16 -0.79 -1.06
N ILE A 14 -7.21 -0.09 -1.67
CA ILE A 14 -5.86 0.07 -1.17
C ILE A 14 -5.68 1.51 -0.71
N ASP A 15 -5.22 1.70 0.52
CA ASP A 15 -4.97 3.01 1.14
C ASP A 15 -6.15 4.00 1.00
N PRO A 16 -7.32 3.71 1.57
CA PRO A 16 -8.44 4.67 1.54
C PRO A 16 -8.15 5.84 2.48
N GLY A 17 -7.46 6.85 1.95
CA GLY A 17 -6.93 7.97 2.72
C GLY A 17 -7.93 9.05 3.06
N ASP A 18 -8.89 9.34 2.17
CA ASP A 18 -9.86 10.41 2.34
C ASP A 18 -11.10 10.18 1.47
N GLU A 19 -12.10 11.06 1.58
CA GLU A 19 -13.32 11.11 0.74
C GLU A 19 -14.04 9.76 0.64
N PRO A 20 -14.44 9.14 1.77
CA PRO A 20 -15.05 7.80 1.77
C PRO A 20 -16.34 7.74 0.93
N GLU A 21 -17.09 8.83 0.82
CA GLU A 21 -18.30 8.93 0.00
C GLU A 21 -17.99 8.78 -1.49
N LEU A 22 -16.91 9.39 -1.97
CA LEU A 22 -16.51 9.28 -3.39
C LEU A 22 -15.99 7.87 -3.69
N ILE A 23 -15.26 7.26 -2.76
CA ILE A 23 -14.81 5.86 -2.89
C ILE A 23 -16.04 4.94 -2.96
N GLN A 24 -17.02 5.15 -2.07
CA GLN A 24 -18.26 4.38 -2.05
C GLN A 24 -19.03 4.53 -3.37
N GLU A 25 -19.25 5.75 -3.86
CA GLU A 25 -19.92 6.01 -5.14
C GLU A 25 -19.24 5.30 -6.31
N ALA A 26 -17.89 5.32 -6.34
CA ALA A 26 -17.13 4.63 -7.38
C ALA A 26 -17.31 3.10 -7.31
N LEU A 27 -17.27 2.51 -6.10
CA LEU A 27 -17.47 1.09 -5.90
C LEU A 27 -18.90 0.64 -6.27
N GLU A 28 -19.91 1.41 -5.88
CA GLU A 28 -21.31 1.15 -6.21
C GLU A 28 -21.57 1.23 -7.73
N LYS A 29 -21.00 2.23 -8.40
CA LYS A 29 -21.07 2.38 -9.85
C LYS A 29 -20.44 1.19 -10.58
N GLU A 30 -19.37 0.65 -10.07
CA GLU A 30 -18.69 -0.52 -10.61
C GLU A 30 -19.44 -1.84 -10.28
N GLY A 31 -20.39 -1.82 -9.34
CA GLY A 31 -21.17 -2.99 -8.94
C GLY A 31 -20.32 -4.12 -8.35
N VAL A 32 -19.33 -3.79 -7.56
CA VAL A 32 -18.37 -4.74 -6.98
C VAL A 32 -18.68 -5.04 -5.53
N GLU A 33 -18.33 -6.25 -5.10
CA GLU A 33 -18.28 -6.64 -3.68
C GLU A 33 -16.91 -6.30 -3.10
N VAL A 34 -16.87 -5.44 -2.10
CA VAL A 34 -15.64 -5.08 -1.40
C VAL A 34 -15.28 -6.19 -0.43
N ARG A 35 -14.14 -6.85 -0.66
CA ARG A 35 -13.63 -7.95 0.15
C ARG A 35 -12.54 -7.52 1.11
N TYR A 36 -11.75 -6.52 0.72
CA TYR A 36 -10.58 -6.09 1.48
C TYR A 36 -10.42 -4.58 1.48
N LEU A 37 -9.96 -4.05 2.62
CA LEU A 37 -9.32 -2.76 2.77
C LEU A 37 -7.86 -3.04 3.13
N LEU A 38 -6.93 -2.76 2.23
CA LEU A 38 -5.51 -3.12 2.37
C LEU A 38 -4.68 -1.85 2.58
N LEU A 39 -3.90 -1.81 3.64
CA LEU A 39 -3.12 -0.62 4.02
C LEU A 39 -1.64 -0.86 3.79
N THR A 40 -1.04 -0.13 2.86
CA THR A 40 0.40 -0.23 2.61
C THR A 40 1.21 0.22 3.82
N HIS A 41 0.69 1.15 4.62
CA HIS A 41 1.28 1.61 5.88
C HIS A 41 0.24 2.37 6.73
N GLY A 42 0.62 2.81 7.92
CA GLY A 42 -0.30 3.34 8.92
C GLY A 42 -0.45 4.86 8.98
N HIS A 43 0.07 5.65 8.02
CA HIS A 43 -0.11 7.10 8.07
C HIS A 43 -1.56 7.51 7.78
N TYR A 44 -1.99 8.61 8.40
CA TYR A 44 -3.40 9.02 8.42
C TYR A 44 -3.96 9.30 7.01
N ASP A 45 -3.17 9.87 6.14
CA ASP A 45 -3.54 10.19 4.75
C ASP A 45 -3.73 8.94 3.86
N HIS A 46 -3.44 7.75 4.38
CA HIS A 46 -3.72 6.45 3.78
C HIS A 46 -4.82 5.66 4.50
N THR A 47 -5.28 6.12 5.67
CA THR A 47 -6.16 5.32 6.53
C THR A 47 -7.43 6.04 7.01
N THR A 48 -7.56 7.34 6.80
CA THR A 48 -8.65 8.15 7.40
C THR A 48 -10.05 7.71 6.97
N ALA A 49 -10.22 7.21 5.74
CA ALA A 49 -11.52 6.74 5.28
C ALA A 49 -11.87 5.30 5.72
N VAL A 50 -10.93 4.54 6.28
CA VAL A 50 -11.15 3.13 6.67
C VAL A 50 -12.34 2.94 7.61
N PRO A 51 -12.49 3.70 8.73
CA PRO A 51 -13.61 3.50 9.64
C PRO A 51 -14.96 3.75 8.98
N ALA A 52 -15.05 4.75 8.08
CA ALA A 52 -16.27 5.05 7.35
C ALA A 52 -16.63 3.93 6.36
N LEU A 53 -15.64 3.48 5.57
CA LEU A 53 -15.84 2.39 4.62
C LEU A 53 -16.14 1.06 5.31
N HIS A 54 -15.53 0.78 6.46
CA HIS A 54 -15.83 -0.43 7.22
C HIS A 54 -17.27 -0.47 7.75
N ARG A 55 -17.85 0.69 8.11
CA ARG A 55 -19.27 0.76 8.47
C ARG A 55 -20.20 0.43 7.31
N VAL A 56 -19.80 0.77 6.08
CA VAL A 56 -20.59 0.49 4.86
C VAL A 56 -20.35 -0.96 4.38
N TYR A 57 -19.12 -1.43 4.50
CA TYR A 57 -18.70 -2.77 4.06
C TYR A 57 -18.18 -3.60 5.25
N PRO A 58 -19.04 -3.95 6.23
CA PRO A 58 -18.61 -4.62 7.46
C PRO A 58 -18.05 -6.03 7.23
N GLN A 59 -18.30 -6.62 6.06
CA GLN A 59 -17.76 -7.91 5.65
C GLN A 59 -16.34 -7.82 5.07
N ALA A 60 -15.85 -6.60 4.77
CA ALA A 60 -14.52 -6.41 4.23
C ALA A 60 -13.46 -6.55 5.32
N ASP A 61 -12.51 -7.45 5.11
CA ASP A 61 -11.36 -7.60 6.00
C ASP A 61 -10.38 -6.45 5.83
N ILE A 62 -9.88 -5.92 6.94
CA ILE A 62 -8.89 -4.83 6.96
C ILE A 62 -7.53 -5.40 7.31
N TYR A 63 -6.53 -5.15 6.47
CA TYR A 63 -5.17 -5.64 6.68
C TYR A 63 -4.17 -4.49 6.77
N ILE A 64 -3.22 -4.64 7.71
CA ILE A 64 -2.06 -3.77 7.87
C ILE A 64 -0.87 -4.59 8.38
N HIS A 65 0.36 -4.12 8.14
CA HIS A 65 1.54 -4.74 8.74
C HIS A 65 1.61 -4.47 10.26
N GLN A 66 2.00 -5.50 11.03
CA GLN A 66 1.98 -5.44 12.50
C GLN A 66 2.82 -4.29 13.09
N ALA A 67 3.90 -3.89 12.43
CA ALA A 67 4.75 -2.81 12.93
C ALA A 67 4.05 -1.44 12.89
N ASP A 68 3.12 -1.24 11.97
CA ASP A 68 2.33 -0.02 11.88
C ASP A 68 1.01 -0.14 12.66
N ALA A 69 0.42 -1.34 12.75
CA ALA A 69 -0.80 -1.59 13.52
C ALA A 69 -0.65 -1.22 15.01
N ASN A 70 0.53 -1.46 15.58
CA ASN A 70 0.82 -1.19 16.99
C ASN A 70 1.23 0.27 17.26
N GLY A 71 1.17 1.13 16.26
CA GLY A 71 1.59 2.53 16.40
C GLY A 71 3.08 2.73 16.66
N ALA A 72 3.90 1.69 16.51
CA ALA A 72 5.32 1.73 16.85
C ALA A 72 6.13 2.76 16.02
N GLY A 73 5.70 3.06 14.82
CA GLY A 73 6.33 4.05 13.95
C GLY A 73 5.47 5.26 13.62
N SER A 74 4.16 5.15 13.77
CA SER A 74 3.20 6.17 13.37
C SER A 74 2.59 6.86 14.57
N THR A 75 2.71 8.17 14.64
CA THR A 75 1.93 9.01 15.58
C THR A 75 0.46 9.12 15.16
N LEU A 76 0.04 8.39 14.13
CA LEU A 76 -1.08 8.80 13.30
C LEU A 76 -2.03 7.66 12.97
N PHE A 77 -1.91 6.52 13.65
CA PHE A 77 -2.81 5.40 13.38
C PHE A 77 -4.17 5.63 14.06
N PRO A 78 -5.18 6.19 13.32
CA PRO A 78 -6.47 6.53 13.90
C PRO A 78 -7.38 5.32 14.15
N LEU A 79 -6.94 4.12 13.75
CA LEU A 79 -7.78 2.93 13.77
C LEU A 79 -7.80 2.22 15.13
N THR A 80 -6.89 2.56 16.05
CA THR A 80 -6.89 1.99 17.40
C THR A 80 -8.16 2.40 18.14
N GLY A 81 -9.05 1.43 18.38
CA GLY A 81 -10.34 1.65 19.04
C GLY A 81 -11.50 2.03 18.12
N GLU A 82 -11.27 2.24 16.82
CA GLU A 82 -12.34 2.47 15.83
C GLU A 82 -12.63 1.25 14.96
N VAL A 83 -11.67 0.31 14.89
CA VAL A 83 -11.79 -0.95 14.15
C VAL A 83 -11.28 -2.07 15.02
N ASP A 84 -12.18 -2.98 15.42
CA ASP A 84 -11.84 -4.08 16.34
C ASP A 84 -11.28 -5.32 15.61
N ASP A 85 -11.56 -5.48 14.31
CA ASP A 85 -11.25 -6.69 13.53
C ASP A 85 -10.06 -6.49 12.56
N LEU A 86 -9.07 -5.73 13.00
CA LEU A 86 -7.86 -5.50 12.20
C LEU A 86 -7.06 -6.80 12.05
N LYS A 87 -6.84 -7.22 10.80
CA LYS A 87 -5.97 -8.35 10.46
C LYS A 87 -4.56 -7.87 10.17
N LEU A 88 -3.60 -8.71 10.47
CA LEU A 88 -2.19 -8.43 10.24
C LEU A 88 -1.67 -9.24 9.08
N TYR A 89 -0.79 -8.64 8.29
CA TYR A 89 0.02 -9.35 7.32
C TYR A 89 1.51 -9.03 7.50
N ASP A 90 2.35 -9.85 6.92
CA ASP A 90 3.80 -9.75 6.98
C ASP A 90 4.42 -10.17 5.64
N GLU A 91 5.73 -10.13 5.56
CA GLU A 91 6.53 -10.55 4.41
C GLU A 91 6.13 -11.92 3.89
N GLY A 92 5.81 -11.99 2.61
CA GLY A 92 5.50 -13.24 1.92
C GLY A 92 4.06 -13.72 2.06
N ASP A 93 3.23 -13.02 2.82
CA ASP A 93 1.80 -13.33 2.88
C ASP A 93 1.13 -13.14 1.53
N VAL A 94 0.10 -13.94 1.29
CA VAL A 94 -0.70 -13.90 0.05
C VAL A 94 -2.17 -13.78 0.39
N ILE A 95 -2.79 -12.71 -0.08
CA ILE A 95 -4.23 -12.48 0.03
C ILE A 95 -4.88 -12.86 -1.30
N ARG A 96 -5.94 -13.65 -1.27
CA ARG A 96 -6.64 -14.09 -2.48
C ARG A 96 -7.86 -13.21 -2.75
N LEU A 97 -7.89 -12.62 -3.94
CA LEU A 97 -9.05 -11.88 -4.47
C LEU A 97 -9.58 -12.64 -5.70
N GLY A 98 -10.59 -13.50 -5.52
CA GLY A 98 -11.00 -14.44 -6.55
C GLY A 98 -9.87 -15.40 -6.93
N ASP A 99 -9.53 -15.44 -8.23
CA ASP A 99 -8.44 -16.28 -8.76
C ASP A 99 -7.07 -15.59 -8.70
N HIS A 100 -6.99 -14.36 -8.21
CA HIS A 100 -5.76 -13.58 -8.16
C HIS A 100 -5.13 -13.59 -6.77
N GLU A 101 -3.81 -13.51 -6.76
CA GLU A 101 -3.01 -13.48 -5.55
C GLU A 101 -2.38 -12.09 -5.38
N ILE A 102 -2.63 -11.48 -4.23
CA ILE A 102 -2.00 -10.24 -3.79
C ILE A 102 -0.86 -10.62 -2.86
N GLN A 103 0.37 -10.49 -3.34
CA GLN A 103 1.57 -10.82 -2.58
C GLN A 103 2.00 -9.60 -1.75
N VAL A 104 2.31 -9.82 -0.49
CA VAL A 104 2.82 -8.80 0.42
C VAL A 104 4.35 -8.81 0.41
N LEU A 105 4.95 -7.69 0.04
CA LEU A 105 6.38 -7.46 0.09
C LEU A 105 6.67 -6.41 1.17
N HIS A 106 7.36 -6.78 2.24
CA HIS A 106 7.74 -5.82 3.27
C HIS A 106 8.82 -4.87 2.72
N THR A 107 8.50 -3.59 2.64
CA THR A 107 9.35 -2.52 2.08
C THR A 107 9.47 -1.36 3.06
N PRO A 108 10.09 -1.59 4.24
CA PRO A 108 10.21 -0.58 5.29
C PRO A 108 11.12 0.56 4.89
N GLY A 109 11.00 1.67 5.62
CA GLY A 109 11.87 2.85 5.50
C GLY A 109 11.11 4.16 5.52
N HIS A 110 9.96 4.27 4.86
CA HIS A 110 9.03 5.38 5.08
C HIS A 110 8.33 5.24 6.44
N SER A 111 7.81 4.05 6.71
CA SER A 111 7.41 3.59 8.04
C SER A 111 7.99 2.20 8.31
N PRO A 112 8.00 1.74 9.58
CA PRO A 112 8.48 0.39 9.91
C PRO A 112 7.64 -0.72 9.30
N GLY A 113 6.34 -0.48 9.10
CA GLY A 113 5.37 -1.43 8.56
C GLY A 113 5.02 -1.20 7.10
N SER A 114 5.76 -0.36 6.36
CA SER A 114 5.51 -0.14 4.94
C SER A 114 5.62 -1.44 4.14
N VAL A 115 4.64 -1.70 3.29
CA VAL A 115 4.62 -2.84 2.36
C VAL A 115 4.32 -2.37 0.94
N THR A 116 4.78 -3.15 -0.02
CA THR A 116 4.34 -3.09 -1.41
C THR A 116 3.42 -4.28 -1.69
N LEU A 117 2.26 -4.03 -2.23
CA LEU A 117 1.33 -5.09 -2.65
C LEU A 117 1.54 -5.37 -4.13
N LYS A 118 1.90 -6.62 -4.45
CA LYS A 118 2.14 -7.05 -5.83
C LYS A 118 1.00 -7.93 -6.31
N VAL A 119 0.40 -7.53 -7.42
CA VAL A 119 -0.68 -8.28 -8.08
C VAL A 119 -0.36 -8.33 -9.56
N GLU A 120 -0.13 -9.53 -10.11
CA GLU A 120 0.23 -9.72 -11.52
C GLU A 120 1.39 -8.80 -11.95
N ASP A 121 1.13 -7.85 -12.84
CA ASP A 121 2.07 -6.86 -13.36
C ASP A 121 1.92 -5.47 -12.71
N VAL A 122 1.24 -5.38 -11.55
CA VAL A 122 1.01 -4.13 -10.81
C VAL A 122 1.69 -4.19 -9.44
N LEU A 123 2.34 -3.08 -9.07
CA LEU A 123 2.88 -2.82 -7.74
C LEU A 123 2.17 -1.61 -7.13
N PHE A 124 1.47 -1.81 -6.02
CA PHE A 124 0.98 -0.73 -5.16
C PHE A 124 2.05 -0.48 -4.12
N THR A 125 2.83 0.56 -4.34
CA THR A 125 4.08 0.80 -3.59
C THR A 125 3.90 1.65 -2.34
N GLY A 126 2.69 2.15 -2.10
CA GLY A 126 2.47 3.11 -1.01
C GLY A 126 3.50 4.23 -1.09
N ASP A 127 4.10 4.54 0.04
CA ASP A 127 5.12 5.58 0.15
C ASP A 127 6.56 5.02 0.12
N THR A 128 6.79 3.97 -0.65
CA THR A 128 8.14 3.43 -0.86
C THR A 128 8.76 3.96 -2.15
N LEU A 129 8.15 3.71 -3.31
CA LEU A 129 8.65 4.11 -4.62
C LEU A 129 7.66 5.04 -5.31
N PHE A 130 8.09 6.24 -5.69
CA PHE A 130 7.32 7.22 -6.45
C PHE A 130 7.89 7.40 -7.86
N ALA A 131 7.13 8.05 -8.73
CA ALA A 131 7.61 8.46 -10.05
C ALA A 131 8.75 9.47 -9.91
N GLY A 132 9.99 9.01 -10.14
CA GLY A 132 11.21 9.83 -10.05
C GLY A 132 11.66 10.15 -8.62
N SER A 133 11.04 9.55 -7.58
CA SER A 133 11.34 9.83 -6.17
C SER A 133 11.10 8.62 -5.28
N CYS A 134 11.18 8.81 -3.98
CA CYS A 134 10.79 7.83 -2.96
C CYS A 134 10.15 8.54 -1.75
N GLY A 135 9.54 7.77 -0.87
CA GLY A 135 8.96 8.28 0.36
C GLY A 135 10.00 8.94 1.28
N ARG A 136 9.54 9.94 2.04
CA ARG A 136 10.37 10.58 3.07
C ARG A 136 10.67 9.62 4.21
N THR A 137 11.81 9.83 4.86
CA THR A 137 12.30 8.95 5.94
C THR A 137 12.59 9.68 7.24
N ASP A 138 12.19 10.95 7.33
CA ASP A 138 12.43 11.82 8.48
C ASP A 138 11.29 11.84 9.50
N LEU A 139 10.22 11.09 9.24
CA LEU A 139 9.14 10.89 10.20
C LEU A 139 9.53 9.83 11.23
N ARG A 140 8.80 9.80 12.36
CA ARG A 140 9.04 8.81 13.41
C ARG A 140 8.95 7.39 12.89
N GLY A 141 10.02 6.62 13.09
CA GLY A 141 10.15 5.24 12.60
C GLY A 141 10.70 5.14 11.17
N GLY A 142 10.90 6.28 10.48
CA GLY A 142 11.52 6.32 9.17
C GLY A 142 13.02 5.98 9.21
N SER A 143 13.55 5.41 8.13
CA SER A 143 14.94 5.03 7.99
C SER A 143 15.37 5.09 6.53
N TYR A 144 16.35 5.96 6.25
CA TYR A 144 16.92 6.08 4.90
C TYR A 144 17.62 4.80 4.46
N GLU A 145 18.31 4.13 5.37
CA GLU A 145 18.99 2.86 5.06
C GLU A 145 17.98 1.79 4.64
N GLN A 146 16.85 1.68 5.37
CA GLN A 146 15.84 0.69 5.06
C GLN A 146 15.11 0.99 3.75
N ILE A 147 14.78 2.28 3.47
CA ILE A 147 14.10 2.59 2.20
C ILE A 147 15.00 2.31 1.01
N MET A 148 16.32 2.53 1.12
CA MET A 148 17.27 2.18 0.06
C MET A 148 17.35 0.67 -0.16
N GLN A 149 17.32 -0.14 0.89
CA GLN A 149 17.22 -1.61 0.78
C GLN A 149 15.89 -2.04 0.13
N SER A 150 14.79 -1.41 0.50
CA SER A 150 13.47 -1.65 -0.08
C SER A 150 13.41 -1.28 -1.56
N LEU A 151 13.96 -0.13 -1.94
CA LEU A 151 14.08 0.28 -3.33
C LEU A 151 14.93 -0.69 -4.15
N LYS A 152 16.10 -1.10 -3.64
CA LYS A 152 16.95 -2.10 -4.29
C LYS A 152 16.16 -3.39 -4.56
N ARG A 153 15.47 -3.89 -3.54
CA ARG A 153 14.63 -5.08 -3.66
C ARG A 153 13.57 -4.94 -4.76
N LEU A 154 12.86 -3.81 -4.81
CA LEU A 154 11.87 -3.54 -5.87
C LEU A 154 12.55 -3.45 -7.24
N GLY A 155 13.70 -2.78 -7.31
CA GLY A 155 14.48 -2.67 -8.55
C GLY A 155 14.97 -4.01 -9.10
N GLU A 156 15.21 -4.99 -8.26
CA GLU A 156 15.67 -6.35 -8.63
C GLU A 156 14.53 -7.30 -9.05
N LEU A 157 13.27 -6.90 -8.93
CA LEU A 157 12.15 -7.71 -9.41
C LEU A 157 12.28 -7.98 -10.91
N LYS A 158 12.04 -9.23 -11.32
CA LYS A 158 12.15 -9.61 -12.74
C LYS A 158 10.93 -9.18 -13.52
N GLY A 159 11.13 -8.53 -14.65
CA GLY A 159 10.08 -8.03 -15.52
C GLY A 159 9.82 -6.55 -15.32
N ASP A 160 8.82 -6.04 -16.00
CA ASP A 160 8.30 -4.69 -15.82
C ASP A 160 6.97 -4.74 -15.07
N PHE A 161 6.68 -3.70 -14.32
CA PHE A 161 5.47 -3.58 -13.52
C PHE A 161 4.92 -2.16 -13.65
N HIS A 162 3.61 -2.04 -13.66
CA HIS A 162 2.94 -0.77 -13.41
C HIS A 162 3.13 -0.40 -11.94
N VAL A 163 3.64 0.79 -11.68
CA VAL A 163 3.85 1.33 -10.34
C VAL A 163 2.73 2.29 -10.00
N CYS A 164 1.94 1.91 -8.99
CA CYS A 164 0.86 2.72 -8.41
C CYS A 164 1.31 3.16 -7.01
N PRO A 165 1.86 4.38 -6.88
CA PRO A 165 2.33 4.89 -5.59
C PRO A 165 1.19 5.50 -4.77
N GLY A 166 1.45 5.72 -3.48
CA GLY A 166 0.52 6.43 -2.60
C GLY A 166 0.33 7.90 -2.98
N HIS A 167 1.38 8.53 -3.46
CA HIS A 167 1.38 9.89 -3.97
C HIS A 167 2.03 9.95 -5.35
N GLU A 168 1.88 11.08 -6.03
CA GLU A 168 2.41 11.33 -7.37
C GLU A 168 1.69 10.52 -8.47
N ALA A 169 2.20 10.62 -9.68
CA ALA A 169 1.65 9.91 -10.83
C ALA A 169 2.09 8.44 -10.87
N THR A 170 1.32 7.61 -11.55
CA THR A 170 1.72 6.24 -11.88
C THR A 170 2.93 6.21 -12.80
N SER A 171 3.70 5.14 -12.74
CA SER A 171 4.90 4.95 -13.53
C SER A 171 5.04 3.48 -13.96
N THR A 172 6.22 3.13 -14.47
CA THR A 172 6.62 1.73 -14.66
C THR A 172 7.96 1.46 -13.98
N LEU A 173 8.16 0.25 -13.50
CA LEU A 173 9.39 -0.10 -12.82
C LEU A 173 10.61 0.01 -13.74
N GLU A 174 10.45 -0.27 -15.04
CA GLU A 174 11.53 -0.09 -16.02
C GLU A 174 11.92 1.37 -16.18
N ARG A 175 10.93 2.29 -16.22
CA ARG A 175 11.20 3.72 -16.25
C ARG A 175 11.94 4.16 -14.99
N GLU A 176 11.49 3.72 -13.83
CA GLU A 176 12.11 4.10 -12.55
C GLU A 176 13.55 3.56 -12.44
N ARG A 177 13.83 2.35 -12.90
CA ARG A 177 15.20 1.81 -12.97
C ARG A 177 16.15 2.68 -13.81
N ARG A 178 15.61 3.37 -14.83
CA ARG A 178 16.42 4.16 -15.77
C ARG A 178 16.57 5.62 -15.35
N SER A 179 15.61 6.18 -14.61
CA SER A 179 15.53 7.63 -14.41
C SER A 179 15.29 8.07 -12.97
N ASN A 180 14.91 7.18 -12.06
CA ASN A 180 14.70 7.54 -10.66
C ASN A 180 16.07 7.56 -9.94
N PRO A 181 16.54 8.73 -9.46
CA PRO A 181 17.87 8.83 -8.86
C PRO A 181 18.04 7.97 -7.60
N PHE A 182 16.99 7.83 -6.78
CA PHE A 182 17.03 7.02 -5.56
C PHE A 182 17.10 5.53 -5.86
N LEU A 183 16.28 5.05 -6.81
CA LEU A 183 16.31 3.65 -7.22
C LEU A 183 17.64 3.31 -7.89
N MET A 184 18.17 4.20 -8.73
CA MET A 184 19.48 4.02 -9.37
C MET A 184 20.61 3.98 -8.36
N GLU A 185 20.55 4.81 -7.31
CA GLU A 185 21.52 4.78 -6.20
C GLU A 185 21.42 3.47 -5.43
N ALA A 186 20.20 3.07 -5.05
CA ALA A 186 19.95 1.83 -4.33
C ALA A 186 20.48 0.59 -5.07
N MET A 187 20.33 0.55 -6.40
CA MET A 187 20.81 -0.58 -7.21
C MET A 187 22.32 -0.61 -7.41
N ARG A 188 23.07 0.45 -7.07
CA ARG A 188 24.54 0.50 -7.13
C ARG A 188 25.21 0.14 -5.80
N SER A 189 24.48 0.23 -4.70
CA SER A 189 24.94 -0.13 -3.36
C SER A 189 24.75 -1.63 -3.12
#